data_89ce015db215fc224d6f62be4181d1c6
#
_entry.id   89ce015db215fc224d6f62be4181d1c6
#
_cell.length_a   1.000
_cell.length_b   1.000
_cell.length_c   1.000
_cell.angle_alpha   90.00
_cell.angle_beta   90.00
_cell.angle_gamma   90.00
#
_symmetry.space_group_name_H-M   'P 1'
#
loop_
_entity.id
_entity.type
_entity.pdbx_description
1 polymer ?
#
loop_
_entity_poly.entity_id
_entity_poly.type
_entity_poly.pdbx_seq_one_letter_code
_entity_poly.pdbx_strand_id
1 'polypeptide(L)'
;GIDGFCYYHYWFSGELLLEKPMENMLQNKKIDIPFCCCWANEHWSKNWDGQPNKVIMKQNYNENEEEWRKHYEYLSPFFHDSRYIKKENMPVFIIYKPYLMNNCQGMLAFWNTLAKEEGFDGIYFGYQYPDSFKHNTDGFNFGIEFEPLYTVKCGKNVTENKTKYEKILYSLVHWGDGFKCIRNSLKFRW
;
A
#
# COMPACT_ATOMS: atom_id res chain seq x y z
N GLY A 1 12.86 -5.99 -16.84
CA GLY A 1 12.63 -4.57 -16.77
C GLY A 1 11.71 -4.18 -15.61
N ILE A 2 11.32 -2.95 -15.59
CA ILE A 2 10.30 -2.41 -14.67
C ILE A 2 9.08 -2.13 -15.55
N ASP A 3 7.92 -2.69 -15.19
CA ASP A 3 6.71 -2.57 -15.99
C ASP A 3 5.79 -1.44 -15.52
N GLY A 4 6.01 -0.92 -14.30
CA GLY A 4 5.26 0.18 -13.73
C GLY A 4 5.71 0.57 -12.34
N PHE A 5 5.13 1.62 -11.78
CA PHE A 5 5.40 2.11 -10.44
C PHE A 5 4.14 2.08 -9.57
N CYS A 6 4.34 1.78 -8.28
CA CYS A 6 3.32 1.97 -7.27
C CYS A 6 3.76 3.14 -6.37
N TYR A 7 3.06 4.27 -6.44
CA TYR A 7 3.33 5.42 -5.61
C TYR A 7 2.72 5.25 -4.23
N TYR A 8 3.48 5.51 -3.18
CA TYR A 8 2.89 5.71 -1.86
C TYR A 8 2.14 7.04 -1.85
N HIS A 9 0.89 6.98 -1.46
CA HIS A 9 -0.02 8.10 -1.31
C HIS A 9 -0.26 8.35 0.19
N TYR A 10 -0.11 9.59 0.62
CA TYR A 10 -0.22 9.99 2.02
C TYR A 10 -1.36 10.99 2.16
N TRP A 11 -2.50 10.48 2.58
CA TRP A 11 -3.72 11.23 2.83
C TRP A 11 -4.08 11.18 4.31
N PHE A 12 -4.17 12.35 4.96
CA PHE A 12 -4.49 12.51 6.37
C PHE A 12 -5.73 13.38 6.51
N SER A 13 -6.91 12.83 6.22
CA SER A 13 -8.21 13.53 6.31
C SER A 13 -8.21 14.88 5.59
N GLY A 14 -7.79 14.90 4.33
CA GLY A 14 -7.73 16.11 3.49
C GLY A 14 -6.38 16.82 3.49
N GLU A 15 -5.46 16.47 4.38
CA GLU A 15 -4.09 16.94 4.34
C GLU A 15 -3.21 15.97 3.55
N LEU A 16 -2.54 16.49 2.53
CA LEU A 16 -1.66 15.73 1.63
C LEU A 16 -0.19 15.93 2.02
N LEU A 17 0.57 14.86 1.98
CA LEU A 17 2.02 14.90 2.15
C LEU A 17 2.69 14.14 1.02
N LEU A 18 3.84 14.67 0.53
CA LEU A 18 4.62 14.07 -0.55
C LEU A 18 3.82 13.79 -1.83
N GLU A 19 2.79 14.58 -2.10
CA GLU A 19 1.87 14.44 -3.24
C GLU A 19 2.54 14.75 -4.57
N LYS A 20 3.54 15.63 -4.59
CA LYS A 20 4.15 16.17 -5.83
C LYS A 20 4.67 15.13 -6.81
N PRO A 21 5.34 14.02 -6.40
CA PRO A 21 5.79 13.02 -7.35
C PRO A 21 4.63 12.41 -8.14
N MET A 22 3.51 12.12 -7.49
CA MET A 22 2.33 11.54 -8.12
C MET A 22 1.60 12.58 -8.99
N GLU A 23 1.45 13.81 -8.50
CA GLU A 23 0.87 14.92 -9.27
C GLU A 23 1.71 15.28 -10.51
N ASN A 24 3.04 15.30 -10.38
CA ASN A 24 3.94 15.50 -11.51
C ASN A 24 3.81 14.38 -12.54
N MET A 25 3.59 13.14 -12.10
CA MET A 25 3.31 12.01 -13.00
C MET A 25 2.03 12.26 -13.79
N LEU A 26 0.96 12.73 -13.13
CA LEU A 26 -0.29 13.07 -13.78
C LEU A 26 -0.12 14.20 -14.82
N GLN A 27 0.64 15.25 -14.48
CA GLN A 27 0.85 16.42 -15.34
C GLN A 27 1.81 16.16 -16.50
N ASN A 28 2.88 15.37 -16.28
CA ASN A 28 3.90 15.13 -17.29
C ASN A 28 3.56 13.96 -18.20
N LYS A 29 2.88 14.23 -19.29
CA LYS A 29 2.49 13.21 -20.28
C LYS A 29 3.64 12.67 -21.15
N LYS A 30 4.88 13.19 -20.97
CA LYS A 30 6.09 12.64 -21.64
C LYS A 30 6.59 11.37 -20.96
N ILE A 31 6.22 11.15 -19.71
CA ILE A 31 6.54 9.92 -18.99
C ILE A 31 5.48 8.88 -19.37
N ASP A 32 5.88 7.89 -20.15
CA ASP A 32 5.02 6.80 -20.61
C ASP A 32 5.34 5.51 -19.85
N ILE A 33 4.99 5.47 -18.57
CA ILE A 33 5.15 4.28 -17.74
C ILE A 33 3.88 4.07 -16.92
N PRO A 34 3.36 2.83 -16.83
CA PRO A 34 2.19 2.54 -16.01
C PRO A 34 2.43 2.82 -14.54
N PHE A 35 1.39 3.24 -13.83
CA PHE A 35 1.46 3.46 -12.40
C PHE A 35 0.13 3.17 -11.68
N CYS A 36 0.23 2.90 -10.40
CA CYS A 36 -0.89 2.88 -9.47
C CYS A 36 -0.47 3.53 -8.15
N CYS A 37 -1.33 3.56 -7.16
CA CYS A 37 -0.99 4.09 -5.84
C CYS A 37 -1.37 3.13 -4.71
N CYS A 38 -0.64 3.29 -3.61
CA CYS A 38 -0.85 2.61 -2.35
C CYS A 38 -1.04 3.65 -1.25
N TRP A 39 -2.22 3.69 -0.65
CA TRP A 39 -2.46 4.56 0.51
C TRP A 39 -1.74 4.02 1.73
N ALA A 40 -0.68 4.74 2.15
CA ALA A 40 0.06 4.48 3.37
C ALA A 40 -0.73 5.03 4.57
N ASN A 41 -1.80 4.32 4.93
CA ASN A 41 -2.80 4.72 5.91
C ASN A 41 -2.37 4.47 7.36
N GLU A 42 -1.17 4.83 7.73
CA GLU A 42 -0.68 4.70 9.11
C GLU A 42 -0.22 6.05 9.68
N HIS A 43 -0.12 6.16 11.00
CA HIS A 43 0.45 7.33 11.64
C HIS A 43 1.93 7.47 11.30
N TRP A 44 2.39 8.68 11.06
CA TRP A 44 3.82 8.95 11.01
C TRP A 44 4.36 9.14 12.42
N SER A 45 5.40 8.41 12.76
CA SER A 45 6.07 8.46 14.05
C SER A 45 7.58 8.58 13.90
N LYS A 46 8.25 9.16 14.89
CA LYS A 46 9.72 9.31 14.93
C LYS A 46 10.45 8.01 15.28
N ASN A 47 10.05 6.87 14.70
CA ASN A 47 10.73 5.60 14.95
C ASN A 47 12.19 5.57 14.46
N TRP A 48 12.58 6.53 13.62
CA TRP A 48 13.92 6.63 13.02
C TRP A 48 14.99 7.10 13.99
N ASP A 49 14.60 7.86 15.03
CA ASP A 49 15.51 8.47 15.99
C ASP A 49 15.61 7.66 17.30
N GLY A 50 15.13 6.41 17.30
CA GLY A 50 15.10 5.59 18.52
C GLY A 50 14.15 6.11 19.61
N GLN A 51 13.28 7.06 19.30
CA GLN A 51 12.18 7.52 20.14
C GLN A 51 10.85 6.89 19.63
N PRO A 52 10.60 5.61 19.93
CA PRO A 52 9.35 4.98 19.56
C PRO A 52 8.24 5.71 20.31
N ASN A 53 7.18 6.13 19.67
CA ASN A 53 5.95 6.71 20.21
C ASN A 53 5.74 8.23 20.06
N LYS A 54 6.65 8.99 19.48
CA LYS A 54 6.31 10.38 19.13
C LYS A 54 5.63 10.40 17.76
N VAL A 55 4.30 10.47 17.75
CA VAL A 55 3.52 10.68 16.52
C VAL A 55 3.82 12.08 15.98
N ILE A 56 4.27 12.16 14.72
CA ILE A 56 4.51 13.40 13.98
C ILE A 56 3.21 13.85 13.31
N MET A 57 2.55 12.90 12.62
CA MET A 57 1.29 13.12 11.93
C MET A 57 0.34 11.98 12.29
N LYS A 58 -0.82 12.34 12.83
CA LYS A 58 -1.83 11.36 13.23
C LYS A 58 -2.77 11.10 12.07
N GLN A 59 -2.94 9.85 11.70
CA GLN A 59 -4.01 9.43 10.82
C GLN A 59 -5.33 9.45 11.59
N ASN A 60 -6.26 10.26 11.14
CA ASN A 60 -7.63 10.25 11.61
C ASN A 60 -8.44 9.44 10.59
N TYR A 61 -8.93 8.29 11.00
CA TYR A 61 -9.83 7.50 10.16
C TYR A 61 -11.23 8.06 10.34
N ASN A 62 -11.49 9.25 9.78
CA ASN A 62 -12.83 9.84 9.75
C ASN A 62 -13.71 8.97 8.85
N GLU A 63 -14.42 8.06 9.47
CA GLU A 63 -15.17 7.00 8.78
C GLU A 63 -16.58 7.48 8.42
N ASN A 64 -16.64 8.49 7.56
CA ASN A 64 -17.88 9.01 7.00
C ASN A 64 -17.75 9.21 5.49
N GLU A 65 -18.88 9.19 4.81
CA GLU A 65 -18.95 9.26 3.35
C GLU A 65 -18.41 10.59 2.79
N GLU A 66 -18.51 11.69 3.54
CA GLU A 66 -17.97 12.99 3.10
C GLU A 66 -16.43 12.95 2.97
N GLU A 67 -15.75 12.41 3.97
CA GLU A 67 -14.29 12.28 3.96
C GLU A 67 -13.84 11.24 2.93
N TRP A 68 -14.56 10.14 2.80
CA TRP A 68 -14.28 9.14 1.77
C TRP A 68 -14.47 9.68 0.37
N ARG A 69 -15.48 10.54 0.16
CA ARG A 69 -15.73 11.21 -1.12
C ARG A 69 -14.61 12.17 -1.46
N LYS A 70 -14.17 13.04 -0.54
CA LYS A 70 -13.05 13.96 -0.75
C LYS A 70 -11.78 13.22 -1.15
N HIS A 71 -11.50 12.10 -0.50
CA HIS A 71 -10.33 11.29 -0.81
C HIS A 71 -10.45 10.65 -2.19
N TYR A 72 -11.61 10.12 -2.53
CA TYR A 72 -11.88 9.56 -3.85
C TYR A 72 -11.76 10.63 -4.95
N GLU A 73 -12.37 11.80 -4.76
CA GLU A 73 -12.35 12.91 -5.71
C GLU A 73 -10.92 13.41 -6.00
N TYR A 74 -10.06 13.42 -4.99
CA TYR A 74 -8.63 13.67 -5.20
C TYR A 74 -7.97 12.62 -6.10
N LEU A 75 -8.33 11.36 -5.95
CA LEU A 75 -7.75 10.25 -6.71
C LEU A 75 -8.37 10.04 -8.10
N SER A 76 -9.60 10.46 -8.31
CA SER A 76 -10.35 10.28 -9.56
C SER A 76 -9.58 10.73 -10.81
N PRO A 77 -8.91 11.90 -10.86
CA PRO A 77 -8.10 12.29 -12.02
C PRO A 77 -6.97 11.31 -12.35
N PHE A 78 -6.41 10.64 -11.34
CA PHE A 78 -5.40 9.61 -11.56
C PHE A 78 -6.02 8.35 -12.14
N PHE A 79 -7.17 7.92 -11.63
CA PHE A 79 -7.89 6.74 -12.14
C PHE A 79 -8.27 6.88 -13.62
N HIS A 80 -8.58 8.10 -14.06
CA HIS A 80 -8.88 8.41 -15.46
C HIS A 80 -7.63 8.52 -16.36
N ASP A 81 -6.41 8.63 -15.80
CA ASP A 81 -5.19 8.65 -16.62
C ASP A 81 -5.02 7.32 -17.37
N SER A 82 -4.69 7.39 -18.65
CA SER A 82 -4.52 6.19 -19.50
C SER A 82 -3.38 5.30 -19.04
N ARG A 83 -2.39 5.82 -18.32
CA ARG A 83 -1.25 5.09 -17.77
C ARG A 83 -1.55 4.47 -16.41
N TYR A 84 -2.70 4.83 -15.79
CA TYR A 84 -3.06 4.26 -14.51
C TYR A 84 -3.39 2.77 -14.67
N ILE A 85 -2.79 1.93 -13.86
CA ILE A 85 -2.97 0.48 -13.94
C ILE A 85 -4.40 0.12 -13.59
N LYS A 86 -5.06 -0.58 -14.52
CA LYS A 86 -6.43 -1.07 -14.37
C LYS A 86 -6.48 -2.58 -14.62
N LYS A 87 -7.29 -3.28 -13.86
CA LYS A 87 -7.69 -4.65 -14.17
C LYS A 87 -9.04 -4.60 -14.84
N GLU A 88 -9.08 -4.93 -16.13
CA GLU A 88 -10.26 -4.67 -16.94
C GLU A 88 -10.60 -3.17 -16.89
N ASN A 89 -11.80 -2.77 -16.49
CA ASN A 89 -12.17 -1.37 -16.32
C ASN A 89 -12.16 -0.92 -14.84
N MET A 90 -11.38 -1.56 -13.97
CA MET A 90 -11.28 -1.24 -12.54
C MET A 90 -9.88 -0.69 -12.22
N PRO A 91 -9.74 0.58 -11.77
CA PRO A 91 -8.47 1.12 -11.29
C PRO A 91 -7.94 0.31 -10.11
N VAL A 92 -6.63 0.02 -10.11
CA VAL A 92 -5.96 -0.68 -9.02
C VAL A 92 -5.67 0.30 -7.89
N PHE A 93 -6.21 0.05 -6.70
CA PHE A 93 -5.91 0.85 -5.51
C PHE A 93 -5.52 -0.06 -4.34
N ILE A 94 -4.40 0.26 -3.69
CA ILE A 94 -3.84 -0.56 -2.62
C ILE A 94 -3.97 0.17 -1.30
N ILE A 95 -4.41 -0.52 -0.25
CA ILE A 95 -4.43 -0.02 1.11
C ILE A 95 -3.35 -0.74 1.92
N TYR A 96 -2.44 0.02 2.51
CA TYR A 96 -1.28 -0.53 3.21
C TYR A 96 -1.68 -1.35 4.44
N LYS A 97 -2.51 -0.78 5.33
CA LYS A 97 -2.96 -1.42 6.58
C LYS A 97 -4.47 -1.26 6.77
N PRO A 98 -5.28 -2.00 6.03
CA PRO A 98 -6.75 -1.86 6.10
C PRO A 98 -7.31 -2.15 7.50
N TYR A 99 -6.64 -2.99 8.29
CA TYR A 99 -7.06 -3.36 9.65
C TYR A 99 -6.99 -2.20 10.67
N LEU A 100 -6.36 -1.08 10.32
CA LEU A 100 -6.38 0.13 11.15
C LEU A 100 -7.67 0.93 11.02
N MET A 101 -8.50 0.59 10.05
CA MET A 101 -9.79 1.24 9.76
C MET A 101 -10.92 0.40 10.35
N ASN A 102 -11.81 1.01 11.17
CA ASN A 102 -12.92 0.25 11.77
C ASN A 102 -13.99 -0.11 10.73
N ASN A 103 -14.23 0.78 9.75
CA ASN A 103 -15.23 0.60 8.69
C ASN A 103 -14.61 0.58 7.28
N CYS A 104 -13.56 -0.21 7.11
CA CYS A 104 -12.89 -0.35 5.82
C CYS A 104 -13.85 -0.82 4.73
N GLN A 105 -14.65 -1.86 4.99
CA GLN A 105 -15.59 -2.42 4.02
C GLN A 105 -16.65 -1.40 3.58
N GLY A 106 -17.11 -0.55 4.50
CA GLY A 106 -18.02 0.56 4.15
C GLY A 106 -17.39 1.52 3.15
N MET A 107 -16.12 1.89 3.36
CA MET A 107 -15.37 2.73 2.43
C MET A 107 -15.21 2.06 1.06
N LEU A 108 -14.83 0.77 1.03
CA LEU A 108 -14.67 0.04 -0.24
C LEU A 108 -15.97 0.00 -1.03
N ALA A 109 -17.10 -0.28 -0.36
CA ALA A 109 -18.42 -0.31 -0.98
C ALA A 109 -18.82 1.07 -1.52
N PHE A 110 -18.59 2.12 -0.75
CA PHE A 110 -18.88 3.50 -1.14
C PHE A 110 -18.04 3.93 -2.36
N TRP A 111 -16.73 3.65 -2.35
CA TRP A 111 -15.86 3.97 -3.47
C TRP A 111 -16.21 3.19 -4.74
N ASN A 112 -16.64 1.94 -4.62
CA ASN A 112 -17.16 1.18 -5.76
C ASN A 112 -18.42 1.84 -6.36
N THR A 113 -19.27 2.48 -5.55
CA THR A 113 -20.42 3.24 -6.05
C THR A 113 -19.95 4.46 -6.82
N LEU A 114 -19.05 5.27 -6.27
CA LEU A 114 -18.50 6.45 -6.94
C LEU A 114 -17.77 6.08 -8.26
N ALA A 115 -17.01 5.01 -8.25
CA ALA A 115 -16.31 4.55 -9.45
C ALA A 115 -17.30 4.18 -10.57
N LYS A 116 -18.41 3.51 -10.22
CA LYS A 116 -19.46 3.18 -11.19
C LYS A 116 -20.16 4.41 -11.74
N GLU A 117 -20.38 5.44 -10.92
CA GLU A 117 -20.94 6.72 -11.35
C GLU A 117 -20.03 7.41 -12.39
N GLU A 118 -18.72 7.19 -12.31
CA GLU A 118 -17.71 7.70 -13.26
C GLU A 118 -17.43 6.77 -14.46
N GLY A 119 -18.15 5.65 -14.59
CA GLY A 119 -18.06 4.74 -15.73
C GLY A 119 -17.02 3.62 -15.59
N PHE A 120 -16.47 3.41 -14.41
CA PHE A 120 -15.68 2.22 -14.09
C PHE A 120 -16.59 1.05 -13.67
N ASP A 121 -16.06 -0.17 -13.69
CA ASP A 121 -16.80 -1.35 -13.17
C ASP A 121 -16.67 -1.48 -11.63
N GLY A 122 -15.91 -0.61 -11.01
CA GLY A 122 -15.57 -0.54 -9.59
C GLY A 122 -14.10 -0.21 -9.41
N ILE A 123 -13.55 -0.49 -8.22
CA ILE A 123 -12.12 -0.38 -7.90
C ILE A 123 -11.55 -1.78 -7.66
N TYR A 124 -10.39 -2.07 -8.23
CA TYR A 124 -9.66 -3.32 -7.97
C TYR A 124 -8.79 -3.14 -6.74
N PHE A 125 -9.35 -3.45 -5.57
CA PHE A 125 -8.70 -3.22 -4.28
C PHE A 125 -7.65 -4.27 -3.95
N GLY A 126 -6.46 -3.79 -3.56
CA GLY A 126 -5.41 -4.60 -2.97
C GLY A 126 -5.08 -4.22 -1.53
N TYR A 127 -4.49 -5.13 -0.79
CA TYR A 127 -3.96 -4.87 0.55
C TYR A 127 -2.57 -5.47 0.73
N GLN A 128 -1.80 -4.95 1.69
CA GLN A 128 -0.45 -5.43 1.93
C GLN A 128 -0.40 -6.52 3.01
N TYR A 129 0.31 -7.61 2.71
CA TYR A 129 0.72 -8.65 3.66
C TYR A 129 1.97 -8.20 4.45
N PRO A 130 2.22 -8.78 5.62
CA PRO A 130 1.54 -9.89 6.29
C PRO A 130 0.55 -9.44 7.38
N ASP A 131 0.48 -8.13 7.68
CA ASP A 131 -0.24 -7.65 8.87
C ASP A 131 -1.76 -7.81 8.75
N SER A 132 -2.27 -7.87 7.53
CA SER A 132 -3.71 -8.06 7.25
C SER A 132 -4.18 -9.53 7.30
N PHE A 133 -3.27 -10.49 7.45
CA PHE A 133 -3.57 -11.93 7.36
C PHE A 133 -4.60 -12.44 8.37
N LYS A 134 -4.71 -11.76 9.50
CA LYS A 134 -5.62 -12.12 10.60
C LYS A 134 -6.90 -11.29 10.64
N HIS A 135 -7.06 -10.40 9.69
CA HIS A 135 -8.17 -9.44 9.64
C HIS A 135 -9.12 -9.75 8.50
N ASN A 136 -10.30 -9.13 8.55
CA ASN A 136 -11.27 -9.27 7.48
C ASN A 136 -10.73 -8.66 6.18
N THR A 137 -10.66 -9.48 5.13
CA THR A 137 -10.21 -9.09 3.79
C THR A 137 -11.36 -9.05 2.78
N ASP A 138 -12.61 -9.09 3.25
CA ASP A 138 -13.77 -8.97 2.39
C ASP A 138 -13.75 -7.65 1.62
N GLY A 139 -14.11 -7.71 0.35
CA GLY A 139 -14.09 -6.55 -0.55
C GLY A 139 -12.74 -6.26 -1.20
N PHE A 140 -11.67 -6.98 -0.81
CA PHE A 140 -10.38 -6.93 -1.49
C PHE A 140 -10.27 -8.01 -2.57
N ASN A 141 -9.61 -7.67 -3.67
CA ASN A 141 -9.44 -8.55 -4.81
C ASN A 141 -8.09 -9.31 -4.78
N PHE A 142 -7.07 -8.73 -4.14
CA PHE A 142 -5.73 -9.34 -4.05
C PHE A 142 -4.97 -8.86 -2.82
N GLY A 143 -3.94 -9.63 -2.46
CA GLY A 143 -2.97 -9.27 -1.43
C GLY A 143 -1.56 -9.17 -2.01
N ILE A 144 -0.72 -8.30 -1.41
CA ILE A 144 0.67 -8.11 -1.79
C ILE A 144 1.58 -8.65 -0.70
N GLU A 145 2.45 -9.58 -1.05
CA GLU A 145 3.52 -10.07 -0.19
C GLU A 145 4.70 -9.09 -0.26
N PHE A 146 4.86 -8.29 0.79
CA PHE A 146 5.93 -7.30 0.84
C PHE A 146 7.23 -7.90 1.40
N GLU A 147 8.14 -8.23 0.52
CA GLU A 147 9.42 -8.84 0.88
C GLU A 147 10.47 -7.79 1.35
N PRO A 148 11.36 -8.10 2.28
CA PRO A 148 11.54 -9.41 2.95
C PRO A 148 10.64 -9.63 4.18
N LEU A 149 9.76 -8.70 4.47
CA LEU A 149 8.97 -8.68 5.71
C LEU A 149 7.98 -9.87 5.76
N TYR A 150 7.38 -10.20 4.60
CA TYR A 150 6.48 -11.33 4.50
C TYR A 150 7.17 -12.65 4.84
N THR A 151 8.33 -12.92 4.24
CA THR A 151 9.11 -14.11 4.52
C THR A 151 9.53 -14.20 6.00
N VAL A 152 9.88 -13.08 6.62
CA VAL A 152 10.27 -13.03 8.04
C VAL A 152 9.09 -13.32 8.97
N LYS A 153 7.92 -12.75 8.70
CA LYS A 153 6.75 -12.86 9.59
C LYS A 153 5.87 -14.09 9.31
N CYS A 154 5.76 -14.51 8.07
CA CYS A 154 4.81 -15.54 7.62
C CYS A 154 5.48 -16.79 7.09
N GLY A 155 6.78 -16.76 6.82
CA GLY A 155 7.54 -17.88 6.28
C GLY A 155 7.53 -19.06 7.25
N LYS A 156 6.72 -20.07 6.95
CA LYS A 156 6.80 -21.36 7.65
C LYS A 156 8.16 -21.99 7.36
N ASN A 157 8.99 -22.15 8.40
CA ASN A 157 10.21 -22.95 8.37
C ASN A 157 11.21 -22.66 7.23
N VAL A 158 11.48 -21.38 7.01
CA VAL A 158 12.58 -20.97 6.11
C VAL A 158 13.94 -21.55 6.57
N THR A 159 13.98 -22.16 7.77
CA THR A 159 15.21 -22.75 8.34
C THR A 159 15.52 -24.16 7.86
N GLU A 160 14.55 -24.95 7.41
CA GLU A 160 14.78 -26.37 7.06
C GLU A 160 15.54 -26.56 5.75
N ASN A 161 15.41 -25.65 4.78
CA ASN A 161 16.07 -25.74 3.47
C ASN A 161 17.13 -24.67 3.20
N LYS A 162 17.61 -23.98 4.26
CA LYS A 162 18.61 -22.92 4.09
C LYS A 162 20.02 -23.48 3.98
N THR A 163 20.78 -22.96 3.03
CA THR A 163 22.23 -23.11 2.99
C THR A 163 22.87 -22.54 4.27
N LYS A 164 24.10 -22.94 4.58
CA LYS A 164 24.87 -22.44 5.73
C LYS A 164 24.93 -20.90 5.76
N TYR A 165 25.05 -20.26 4.61
CA TYR A 165 25.10 -18.80 4.49
C TYR A 165 23.75 -18.13 4.75
N GLU A 166 22.67 -18.72 4.31
CA GLU A 166 21.32 -18.21 4.55
C GLU A 166 20.92 -18.34 6.02
N LYS A 167 21.37 -19.39 6.72
CA LYS A 167 21.19 -19.53 8.17
C LYS A 167 21.96 -18.47 8.97
N ILE A 168 23.18 -18.13 8.54
CA ILE A 168 23.98 -17.06 9.16
C ILE A 168 23.31 -15.69 8.93
N LEU A 169 22.86 -15.40 7.71
CA LEU A 169 22.16 -14.17 7.40
C LEU A 169 20.83 -14.05 8.16
N TYR A 170 20.09 -15.16 8.29
CA TYR A 170 18.86 -15.19 9.10
C TYR A 170 19.14 -14.89 10.57
N SER A 171 20.21 -15.48 11.15
CA SER A 171 20.60 -15.20 12.54
C SER A 171 21.05 -13.75 12.75
N LEU A 172 21.73 -13.13 11.77
CA LEU A 172 22.15 -11.73 11.84
C LEU A 172 20.97 -10.76 11.75
N VAL A 173 19.93 -11.08 10.99
CA VAL A 173 18.70 -10.29 10.90
C VAL A 173 17.88 -10.36 12.19
N HIS A 174 17.94 -11.49 12.91
CA HIS A 174 17.19 -11.71 14.16
C HIS A 174 18.00 -11.40 15.42
N TRP A 175 19.28 -11.09 15.28
CA TRP A 175 20.18 -10.81 16.41
C TRP A 175 20.30 -9.30 16.64
N GLY A 176 19.23 -8.70 17.08
CA GLY A 176 19.18 -7.32 17.52
C GLY A 176 18.26 -6.45 16.67
N ASP A 177 17.37 -5.76 17.34
CA ASP A 177 16.43 -4.78 16.78
C ASP A 177 17.10 -3.54 16.13
N GLY A 178 18.39 -3.62 15.79
CA GLY A 178 19.22 -2.50 15.34
C GLY A 178 19.78 -2.54 13.92
N PHE A 179 19.82 -3.69 13.24
CA PHE A 179 20.42 -3.77 11.90
C PHE A 179 19.48 -4.38 10.88
N LYS A 180 18.74 -3.52 10.18
CA LYS A 180 18.00 -3.91 8.96
C LYS A 180 19.00 -4.00 7.80
N CYS A 181 19.57 -5.17 7.57
CA CYS A 181 20.27 -5.46 6.32
C CYS A 181 19.23 -5.77 5.25
N ILE A 182 18.99 -4.81 4.36
CA ILE A 182 18.11 -4.96 3.20
C ILE A 182 18.82 -5.84 2.19
N ARG A 183 18.37 -7.07 2.04
CA ARG A 183 18.79 -7.91 0.91
C ARG A 183 17.81 -7.67 -0.23
N ASN A 184 18.26 -6.98 -1.27
CA ASN A 184 17.55 -6.83 -2.54
C ASN A 184 17.45 -8.18 -3.24
N SER A 185 16.37 -8.89 -3.02
CA SER A 185 15.92 -9.95 -3.91
C SER A 185 14.43 -9.76 -4.14
N LEU A 186 14.10 -8.80 -4.97
CA LEU A 186 12.78 -8.64 -5.55
C LEU A 186 12.55 -9.82 -6.51
N LYS A 187 11.90 -10.86 -6.04
CA LYS A 187 11.24 -11.84 -6.90
C LYS A 187 9.77 -11.49 -6.92
N PHE A 188 9.36 -10.69 -7.88
CA PHE A 188 7.97 -10.60 -8.27
C PHE A 188 7.58 -11.91 -8.95
N ARG A 189 6.61 -12.63 -8.41
CA ARG A 189 5.85 -13.63 -9.15
C ARG A 189 4.50 -13.01 -9.49
N TRP A 190 4.26 -12.88 -10.78
CA TRP A 190 2.98 -12.52 -11.39
C TRP A 190 2.06 -13.73 -11.43
#